data_b77f5c88395cdf09ce339faa3684f77f
#
_entry.id   b77f5c88395cdf09ce339faa3684f77f
#
_cell.length_a   1.000
_cell.length_b   1.000
_cell.length_c   1.000
_cell.angle_alpha   90.00
_cell.angle_beta   90.00
_cell.angle_gamma   90.00
#
_symmetry.space_group_name_H-M   'P 1'
#
loop_
_entity.id
_entity.type
_entity.pdbx_description
1 polymer ?
#
loop_
_entity_poly.entity_id
_entity_poly.type
_entity_poly.pdbx_seq_one_letter_code
_entity_poly.pdbx_strand_id
1 'polypeptide(L)'
;KTRLIVFWSKNPTPLLKTGGLLDYLDNRGINSYIQFTLNGYYEEKLEMGVPSLSNRMDTFKRLVDRLGYGKVIWRFDPLILAKGLIVDDLLEKIYNIGVKLNGYTEKLVFSFADISSYKKVQNNLYKNNIQYREFSQEDMIEFATGLVDMNKEWKLELATCAEKIDLDMFGIKHNKCIDDELMIKYFSDDMLLMNHIGVEV
;
A
#
# COMPACT_ATOMS: atom_id res chain seq x y z
N LYS A 1 4.43 -24.88 -11.11
CA LYS A 1 4.34 -23.83 -12.14
C LYS A 1 3.78 -22.56 -11.51
N THR A 2 4.41 -21.39 -11.74
CA THR A 2 3.92 -20.10 -11.21
C THR A 2 2.51 -19.84 -11.68
N ARG A 3 1.61 -19.48 -10.75
CA ARG A 3 0.20 -19.18 -11.02
C ARG A 3 -0.14 -17.71 -10.78
N LEU A 4 0.59 -17.06 -9.87
CA LEU A 4 0.37 -15.67 -9.52
C LEU A 4 1.71 -14.98 -9.21
N ILE A 5 1.79 -13.69 -9.56
CA ILE A 5 2.90 -12.80 -9.21
C ILE A 5 2.34 -11.57 -8.51
N VAL A 6 2.93 -11.24 -7.38
CA VAL A 6 2.60 -10.02 -6.62
C VAL A 6 3.72 -9.00 -6.85
N PHE A 7 3.36 -7.82 -7.30
CA PHE A 7 4.31 -6.73 -7.49
C PHE A 7 4.22 -5.73 -6.33
N TRP A 8 5.37 -5.38 -5.74
CA TRP A 8 5.50 -4.26 -4.81
C TRP A 8 6.29 -3.15 -5.48
N SER A 9 5.71 -1.98 -5.62
CA SER A 9 6.42 -0.88 -6.29
C SER A 9 5.91 0.49 -5.86
N LYS A 10 6.83 1.46 -5.81
CA LYS A 10 6.54 2.91 -5.74
C LYS A 10 6.38 3.53 -7.13
N ASN A 11 6.84 2.83 -8.18
CA ASN A 11 6.73 3.25 -9.57
C ASN A 11 6.50 2.06 -10.50
N PRO A 12 5.28 1.52 -10.56
CA PRO A 12 4.94 0.41 -11.45
C PRO A 12 4.64 0.84 -12.90
N THR A 13 4.92 2.07 -13.29
CA THR A 13 4.69 2.59 -14.66
C THR A 13 5.23 1.66 -15.76
N PRO A 14 6.41 1.00 -15.62
CA PRO A 14 6.90 0.08 -16.65
C PRO A 14 5.97 -1.12 -16.92
N LEU A 15 5.11 -1.50 -15.98
CA LEU A 15 4.13 -2.58 -16.17
C LEU A 15 3.06 -2.23 -17.21
N LEU A 16 2.80 -0.94 -17.45
CA LEU A 16 1.82 -0.46 -18.43
C LEU A 16 2.32 -0.50 -19.89
N LYS A 17 3.55 -0.95 -20.11
CA LYS A 17 4.10 -1.04 -21.48
C LYS A 17 3.35 -2.09 -22.28
N THR A 18 2.80 -1.70 -23.43
CA THR A 18 2.17 -2.61 -24.40
C THR A 18 3.20 -3.64 -24.89
N GLY A 19 2.82 -4.90 -24.98
CA GLY A 19 3.73 -6.02 -25.26
C GLY A 19 4.75 -6.28 -24.14
N GLY A 20 4.51 -5.71 -22.95
CA GLY A 20 5.41 -5.82 -21.79
C GLY A 20 5.12 -7.01 -20.89
N LEU A 21 5.50 -6.87 -19.63
CA LEU A 21 5.45 -7.98 -18.67
C LEU A 21 4.02 -8.44 -18.38
N LEU A 22 3.05 -7.53 -18.22
CA LEU A 22 1.66 -7.93 -17.95
C LEU A 22 1.07 -8.72 -19.14
N ASP A 23 1.31 -8.29 -20.38
CA ASP A 23 0.84 -9.03 -21.57
C ASP A 23 1.51 -10.41 -21.67
N TYR A 24 2.79 -10.51 -21.31
CA TYR A 24 3.49 -11.79 -21.23
C TYR A 24 2.89 -12.73 -20.20
N LEU A 25 2.52 -12.22 -19.02
CA LEU A 25 1.88 -13.00 -17.95
C LEU A 25 0.50 -13.49 -18.37
N ASP A 26 -0.33 -12.61 -18.95
CA ASP A 26 -1.66 -12.95 -19.46
C ASP A 26 -1.59 -14.08 -20.49
N ASN A 27 -0.69 -13.99 -21.46
CA ASN A 27 -0.49 -15.01 -22.48
C ASN A 27 -0.06 -16.38 -21.91
N ARG A 28 0.43 -16.41 -20.67
CA ARG A 28 0.80 -17.64 -19.95
C ARG A 28 -0.22 -18.10 -18.92
N GLY A 29 -1.32 -17.39 -18.77
CA GLY A 29 -2.32 -17.64 -17.75
C GLY A 29 -1.76 -17.51 -16.34
N ILE A 30 -0.87 -16.52 -16.13
CA ILE A 30 -0.29 -16.19 -14.83
C ILE A 30 -0.98 -14.93 -14.31
N ASN A 31 -1.68 -15.06 -13.19
CA ASN A 31 -2.37 -13.96 -12.53
C ASN A 31 -1.39 -12.96 -11.92
N SER A 32 -1.84 -11.72 -11.70
CA SER A 32 -1.04 -10.72 -10.98
C SER A 32 -1.90 -9.71 -10.26
N TYR A 33 -1.39 -9.20 -9.14
CA TYR A 33 -1.90 -8.00 -8.49
C TYR A 33 -0.75 -7.13 -8.00
N ILE A 34 -1.06 -5.86 -7.67
CA ILE A 34 -0.05 -4.87 -7.37
C ILE A 34 -0.30 -4.30 -5.97
N GLN A 35 0.73 -4.33 -5.15
CA GLN A 35 0.87 -3.58 -3.91
C GLN A 35 1.56 -2.25 -4.26
N PHE A 36 0.80 -1.19 -4.50
CA PHE A 36 1.33 0.08 -4.96
C PHE A 36 1.54 1.04 -3.78
N THR A 37 2.80 1.27 -3.43
CA THR A 37 3.14 2.26 -2.40
C THR A 37 3.00 3.67 -2.94
N LEU A 38 2.06 4.42 -2.39
CA LEU A 38 1.68 5.77 -2.78
C LEU A 38 1.64 6.65 -1.53
N ASN A 39 2.82 7.17 -1.14
CA ASN A 39 3.01 8.13 -0.06
C ASN A 39 3.17 9.53 -0.67
N GLY A 40 2.94 10.58 0.10
CA GLY A 40 3.09 11.96 -0.34
C GLY A 40 4.30 12.68 0.29
N TYR A 41 5.48 12.03 0.29
CA TYR A 41 6.67 12.50 1.02
C TYR A 41 7.68 13.31 0.19
N TYR A 42 7.23 13.99 -0.84
CA TYR A 42 8.13 14.77 -1.70
C TYR A 42 8.76 15.95 -0.97
N GLU A 43 7.95 16.71 -0.21
CA GLU A 43 8.38 17.92 0.50
C GLU A 43 9.36 17.58 1.63
N GLU A 44 9.16 16.45 2.29
CA GLU A 44 10.01 15.95 3.35
C GLU A 44 11.29 15.29 2.83
N LYS A 45 11.44 15.17 1.51
CA LYS A 45 12.59 14.51 0.84
C LYS A 45 12.82 13.05 1.25
N LEU A 46 11.76 12.38 1.70
CA LEU A 46 11.81 10.97 2.10
C LEU A 46 11.64 10.01 0.91
N GLU A 47 11.18 10.51 -0.24
CA GLU A 47 10.96 9.72 -1.46
C GLU A 47 11.66 10.36 -2.67
N MET A 48 12.99 10.44 -2.61
CA MET A 48 13.78 10.96 -3.73
C MET A 48 13.84 9.94 -4.88
N GLY A 49 13.70 10.44 -6.12
CA GLY A 49 13.85 9.60 -7.32
C GLY A 49 12.59 8.84 -7.76
N VAL A 50 11.44 9.04 -7.11
CA VAL A 50 10.15 8.55 -7.61
C VAL A 50 9.45 9.62 -8.46
N PRO A 51 8.56 9.25 -9.40
CA PRO A 51 7.74 10.21 -10.14
C PRO A 51 6.86 11.03 -9.20
N SER A 52 6.37 12.18 -9.68
CA SER A 52 5.46 13.03 -8.91
C SER A 52 4.25 12.25 -8.41
N LEU A 53 3.65 12.68 -7.29
CA LEU A 53 2.48 12.04 -6.73
C LEU A 53 1.32 12.00 -7.74
N SER A 54 1.11 13.07 -8.51
CA SER A 54 0.10 13.12 -9.57
C SER A 54 0.33 12.04 -10.62
N ASN A 55 1.55 11.91 -11.14
CA ASN A 55 1.88 10.88 -12.14
C ASN A 55 1.70 9.46 -11.58
N ARG A 56 2.03 9.24 -10.31
CA ARG A 56 1.82 7.94 -9.66
C ARG A 56 0.34 7.63 -9.47
N MET A 57 -0.50 8.61 -9.13
CA MET A 57 -1.95 8.43 -9.05
C MET A 57 -2.57 8.12 -10.43
N ASP A 58 -2.12 8.79 -11.49
CA ASP A 58 -2.56 8.48 -12.85
C ASP A 58 -2.13 7.06 -13.25
N THR A 59 -0.90 6.66 -12.89
CA THR A 59 -0.42 5.29 -13.09
C THR A 59 -1.27 4.28 -12.33
N PHE A 60 -1.68 4.60 -11.09
CA PHE A 60 -2.56 3.74 -10.28
C PHE A 60 -3.88 3.48 -11.01
N LYS A 61 -4.55 4.54 -11.47
CA LYS A 61 -5.83 4.45 -12.17
C LYS A 61 -5.72 3.62 -13.46
N ARG A 62 -4.68 3.88 -14.26
CA ARG A 62 -4.40 3.11 -15.49
C ARG A 62 -4.12 1.63 -15.21
N LEU A 63 -3.50 1.31 -14.09
CA LEU A 63 -3.30 -0.09 -13.68
C LEU A 63 -4.60 -0.75 -13.24
N VAL A 64 -5.49 0.00 -12.58
CA VAL A 64 -6.84 -0.49 -12.27
C VAL A 64 -7.63 -0.76 -13.55
N ASP A 65 -7.57 0.14 -14.53
CA ASP A 65 -8.19 -0.07 -15.84
C ASP A 65 -7.63 -1.32 -16.55
N ARG A 66 -6.34 -1.60 -16.39
CA ARG A 66 -5.65 -2.75 -17.04
C ARG A 66 -5.86 -4.08 -16.33
N LEU A 67 -5.88 -4.11 -15.00
CA LEU A 67 -5.93 -5.34 -14.21
C LEU A 67 -7.33 -5.66 -13.67
N GLY A 68 -8.15 -4.64 -13.51
CA GLY A 68 -9.44 -4.68 -12.83
C GLY A 68 -9.42 -4.14 -11.41
N TYR A 69 -10.58 -3.69 -10.97
CA TYR A 69 -10.83 -3.19 -9.62
C TYR A 69 -10.43 -4.25 -8.57
N GLY A 70 -9.85 -3.79 -7.45
CA GLY A 70 -9.41 -4.64 -6.34
C GLY A 70 -8.08 -5.35 -6.54
N LYS A 71 -7.48 -5.30 -7.75
CA LYS A 71 -6.17 -5.92 -8.04
C LYS A 71 -5.00 -4.93 -7.95
N VAL A 72 -5.26 -3.68 -7.62
CA VAL A 72 -4.25 -2.66 -7.29
C VAL A 72 -4.55 -2.12 -5.90
N ILE A 73 -3.71 -2.48 -4.95
CA ILE A 73 -3.87 -2.15 -3.54
C ILE A 73 -3.07 -0.89 -3.23
N TRP A 74 -3.72 0.08 -2.62
CA TRP A 74 -3.02 1.26 -2.12
C TRP A 74 -2.29 0.95 -0.82
N ARG A 75 -0.99 1.21 -0.79
CA ARG A 75 -0.18 1.17 0.42
C ARG A 75 0.33 2.56 0.76
N PHE A 76 0.05 3.00 1.98
CA PHE A 76 0.73 4.15 2.58
C PHE A 76 1.75 3.61 3.59
N ASP A 77 2.93 3.26 3.10
CA ASP A 77 3.84 2.37 3.82
C ASP A 77 5.31 2.76 3.55
N PRO A 78 6.06 3.11 4.62
CA PRO A 78 5.61 3.31 6.01
C PRO A 78 5.09 4.72 6.30
N LEU A 79 4.33 4.86 7.39
CA LEU A 79 4.10 6.13 8.06
C LEU A 79 5.38 6.54 8.79
N ILE A 80 5.80 7.80 8.68
CA ILE A 80 7.02 8.31 9.30
C ILE A 80 6.71 9.61 10.02
N LEU A 81 7.08 9.70 11.29
CA LEU A 81 7.08 10.96 12.04
C LEU A 81 8.44 11.62 11.91
N ALA A 82 8.47 12.86 11.44
CA ALA A 82 9.69 13.65 11.26
C ALA A 82 9.46 15.09 11.69
N LYS A 83 10.52 15.90 11.70
CA LYS A 83 10.37 17.33 11.99
C LYS A 83 9.44 18.00 11.00
N GLY A 84 8.32 18.55 11.47
CA GLY A 84 7.31 19.17 10.63
C GLY A 84 6.39 18.16 9.91
N LEU A 85 6.36 16.91 10.39
CA LEU A 85 5.47 15.86 9.91
C LEU A 85 4.96 15.09 11.13
N ILE A 86 3.79 15.46 11.61
CA ILE A 86 3.10 14.87 12.76
C ILE A 86 1.91 14.02 12.30
N VAL A 87 1.15 13.46 13.24
CA VAL A 87 0.01 12.58 12.94
C VAL A 87 -1.02 13.26 12.03
N ASP A 88 -1.38 14.51 12.33
CA ASP A 88 -2.35 15.28 11.53
C ASP A 88 -1.88 15.49 10.08
N ASP A 89 -0.59 15.80 9.88
CA ASP A 89 -0.02 15.97 8.54
C ASP A 89 -0.07 14.65 7.74
N LEU A 90 0.15 13.51 8.40
CA LEU A 90 0.02 12.20 7.78
C LEU A 90 -1.42 11.89 7.38
N LEU A 91 -2.38 12.22 8.25
CA LEU A 91 -3.81 12.08 7.97
C LEU A 91 -4.22 12.98 6.79
N GLU A 92 -3.75 14.23 6.74
CA GLU A 92 -4.01 15.13 5.61
C GLU A 92 -3.44 14.59 4.29
N LYS A 93 -2.21 14.05 4.31
CA LYS A 93 -1.61 13.42 3.11
C LYS A 93 -2.44 12.23 2.62
N ILE A 94 -2.88 11.37 3.54
CA ILE A 94 -3.75 10.24 3.23
C ILE A 94 -5.09 10.72 2.68
N TYR A 95 -5.70 11.74 3.28
CA TYR A 95 -6.95 12.32 2.80
C TYR A 95 -6.83 12.81 1.36
N ASN A 96 -5.78 13.58 1.07
CA ASN A 96 -5.53 14.16 -0.26
C ASN A 96 -5.31 13.09 -1.35
N ILE A 97 -4.78 11.92 -0.99
CA ILE A 97 -4.65 10.78 -1.90
C ILE A 97 -5.96 10.00 -1.98
N GLY A 98 -6.59 9.72 -0.84
CA GLY A 98 -7.81 8.92 -0.73
C GLY A 98 -8.96 9.48 -1.53
N VAL A 99 -9.20 10.81 -1.45
CA VAL A 99 -10.22 11.49 -2.27
C VAL A 99 -10.00 11.25 -3.77
N LYS A 100 -8.76 11.17 -4.25
CA LYS A 100 -8.43 10.95 -5.66
C LYS A 100 -8.44 9.49 -6.08
N LEU A 101 -8.24 8.57 -5.13
CA LEU A 101 -8.28 7.13 -5.36
C LEU A 101 -9.62 6.50 -5.00
N ASN A 102 -10.55 7.26 -4.45
CA ASN A 102 -11.90 6.77 -4.16
C ASN A 102 -12.55 6.23 -5.45
N GLY A 103 -13.06 4.99 -5.37
CA GLY A 103 -13.60 4.26 -6.52
C GLY A 103 -12.55 3.53 -7.38
N TYR A 104 -11.23 3.68 -7.09
CA TYR A 104 -10.16 2.97 -7.79
C TYR A 104 -9.50 1.88 -6.94
N THR A 105 -9.66 1.91 -5.62
CA THR A 105 -9.17 0.88 -4.72
C THR A 105 -10.23 0.54 -3.68
N GLU A 106 -10.18 -0.65 -3.14
CA GLU A 106 -11.06 -1.08 -2.05
C GLU A 106 -10.31 -1.23 -0.72
N LYS A 107 -8.97 -1.12 -0.74
CA LYS A 107 -8.14 -1.41 0.42
C LYS A 107 -7.01 -0.39 0.56
N LEU A 108 -6.80 0.07 1.79
CA LEU A 108 -5.63 0.83 2.21
C LEU A 108 -4.84 0.01 3.23
N VAL A 109 -3.59 -0.27 2.91
CA VAL A 109 -2.65 -0.93 3.82
C VAL A 109 -1.59 0.08 4.27
N PHE A 110 -1.28 0.10 5.56
CA PHE A 110 -0.26 0.98 6.11
C PHE A 110 0.62 0.27 7.14
N SER A 111 1.76 0.87 7.48
CA SER A 111 2.62 0.45 8.59
C SER A 111 3.21 1.67 9.28
N PHE A 112 3.48 1.54 10.58
CA PHE A 112 4.27 2.54 11.32
C PHE A 112 5.75 2.23 11.15
N ALA A 113 6.58 3.25 10.86
CA ALA A 113 8.01 3.04 10.68
C ALA A 113 8.68 2.66 12.01
N ASP A 114 9.27 1.47 12.06
CA ASP A 114 10.21 1.07 13.12
C ASP A 114 11.64 1.39 12.62
N ILE A 115 12.00 2.68 12.68
CA ILE A 115 13.26 3.17 12.13
C ILE A 115 14.44 2.62 12.93
N SER A 116 14.25 2.43 14.24
CA SER A 116 15.29 1.93 15.15
C SER A 116 15.80 0.53 14.76
N SER A 117 14.95 -0.29 14.16
CA SER A 117 15.30 -1.63 13.67
C SER A 117 16.09 -1.63 12.35
N TYR A 118 16.16 -0.49 11.63
CA TYR A 118 16.75 -0.44 10.29
C TYR A 118 17.91 0.57 10.20
N LYS A 119 19.14 0.14 10.54
CA LYS A 119 20.37 0.97 10.52
C LYS A 119 20.59 1.73 9.21
N LYS A 120 20.21 1.12 8.05
CA LYS A 120 20.33 1.78 6.76
C LYS A 120 19.42 2.99 6.63
N VAL A 121 18.19 2.88 7.16
CA VAL A 121 17.20 3.97 7.18
C VAL A 121 17.69 5.09 8.09
N GLN A 122 18.11 4.76 9.33
CA GLN A 122 18.69 5.71 10.28
C GLN A 122 19.84 6.51 9.65
N ASN A 123 20.80 5.80 9.03
CA ASN A 123 21.95 6.43 8.37
C ASN A 123 21.53 7.36 7.23
N ASN A 124 20.51 6.99 6.46
CA ASN A 124 20.01 7.84 5.38
C ASN A 124 19.32 9.10 5.91
N LEU A 125 18.50 8.98 6.95
CA LEU A 125 17.86 10.12 7.61
C LEU A 125 18.90 11.06 8.21
N TYR A 126 19.89 10.51 8.90
CA TYR A 126 21.00 11.28 9.47
C TYR A 126 21.80 12.04 8.40
N LYS A 127 22.20 11.37 7.29
CA LYS A 127 22.94 11.99 6.19
C LYS A 127 22.17 13.12 5.50
N ASN A 128 20.85 13.06 5.51
CA ASN A 128 19.98 14.09 4.93
C ASN A 128 19.49 15.14 5.96
N ASN A 129 20.03 15.12 7.19
CA ASN A 129 19.62 15.99 8.30
C ASN A 129 18.11 15.93 8.59
N ILE A 130 17.50 14.79 8.42
CA ILE A 130 16.08 14.56 8.72
C ILE A 130 15.95 14.06 10.16
N GLN A 131 15.39 14.90 11.02
CA GLN A 131 15.07 14.53 12.40
C GLN A 131 13.76 13.73 12.38
N TYR A 132 13.75 12.59 13.06
CA TYR A 132 12.60 11.71 13.18
C TYR A 132 12.35 11.34 14.64
N ARG A 133 11.18 10.83 14.93
CA ARG A 133 10.87 10.10 16.16
C ARG A 133 10.07 8.85 15.84
N GLU A 134 10.10 7.88 16.72
CA GLU A 134 9.25 6.70 16.65
C GLU A 134 7.80 7.06 17.03
N PHE A 135 6.87 6.26 16.55
CA PHE A 135 5.48 6.35 16.99
C PHE A 135 5.36 5.86 18.44
N SER A 136 4.73 6.64 19.30
CA SER A 136 4.24 6.15 20.58
C SER A 136 2.92 5.39 20.37
N GLN A 137 2.47 4.66 21.38
CA GLN A 137 1.17 3.99 21.31
C GLN A 137 0.02 4.99 21.18
N GLU A 138 0.15 6.15 21.83
CA GLU A 138 -0.80 7.25 21.73
C GLU A 138 -0.89 7.80 20.30
N ASP A 139 0.24 8.03 19.63
CA ASP A 139 0.28 8.45 18.22
C ASP A 139 -0.42 7.44 17.30
N MET A 140 -0.20 6.14 17.54
CA MET A 140 -0.80 5.08 16.73
C MET A 140 -2.33 5.04 16.90
N ILE A 141 -2.82 5.23 18.12
CA ILE A 141 -4.25 5.29 18.43
C ILE A 141 -4.88 6.55 17.84
N GLU A 142 -4.22 7.71 17.98
CA GLU A 142 -4.65 8.98 17.39
C GLU A 142 -4.76 8.86 15.88
N PHE A 143 -3.73 8.32 15.23
CA PHE A 143 -3.74 8.06 13.80
C PHE A 143 -4.86 7.11 13.39
N ALA A 144 -5.04 5.98 14.07
CA ALA A 144 -6.10 5.01 13.78
C ALA A 144 -7.49 5.64 13.89
N THR A 145 -7.72 6.44 14.94
CA THR A 145 -8.98 7.15 15.16
C THR A 145 -9.29 8.12 14.02
N GLY A 146 -8.32 8.97 13.65
CA GLY A 146 -8.48 9.93 12.55
C GLY A 146 -8.68 9.24 11.20
N LEU A 147 -7.94 8.15 10.94
CA LEU A 147 -8.07 7.40 9.70
C LEU A 147 -9.45 6.76 9.56
N VAL A 148 -9.97 6.15 10.62
CA VAL A 148 -11.31 5.53 10.61
C VAL A 148 -12.39 6.58 10.40
N ASP A 149 -12.25 7.76 10.98
CA ASP A 149 -13.20 8.85 10.79
C ASP A 149 -13.25 9.31 9.33
N MET A 150 -12.10 9.55 8.70
CA MET A 150 -12.00 9.87 7.27
C MET A 150 -12.55 8.75 6.38
N ASN A 151 -12.29 7.49 6.76
CA ASN A 151 -12.71 6.33 5.97
C ASN A 151 -14.22 6.12 5.90
N LYS A 152 -15.00 6.82 6.72
CA LYS A 152 -16.48 6.83 6.59
C LYS A 152 -16.94 7.32 5.21
N GLU A 153 -16.15 8.20 4.59
CA GLU A 153 -16.42 8.70 3.24
C GLU A 153 -16.07 7.67 2.15
N TRP A 154 -14.97 6.95 2.33
CA TRP A 154 -14.42 6.07 1.28
C TRP A 154 -14.83 4.62 1.41
N LYS A 155 -15.05 4.16 2.65
CA LYS A 155 -15.42 2.78 2.99
C LYS A 155 -14.42 1.74 2.50
N LEU A 156 -13.13 2.08 2.55
CA LEU A 156 -12.06 1.16 2.23
C LEU A 156 -11.89 0.13 3.35
N GLU A 157 -11.45 -1.06 2.99
CA GLU A 157 -10.88 -1.98 3.97
C GLU A 157 -9.55 -1.40 4.47
N LEU A 158 -9.43 -1.19 5.79
CA LEU A 158 -8.22 -0.70 6.42
C LEU A 158 -7.44 -1.87 7.01
N ALA A 159 -6.15 -1.91 6.74
CA ALA A 159 -5.30 -2.96 7.27
C ALA A 159 -3.87 -2.47 7.55
N THR A 160 -3.25 -3.06 8.58
CA THR A 160 -1.82 -2.85 8.88
C THR A 160 -0.96 -3.94 8.26
N CYS A 161 0.32 -3.66 8.06
CA CYS A 161 1.30 -4.64 7.60
C CYS A 161 2.42 -4.79 8.62
N ALA A 162 2.57 -6.02 9.14
CA ALA A 162 3.64 -6.41 10.08
C ALA A 162 3.69 -5.60 11.40
N GLU A 163 2.55 -5.09 11.85
CA GLU A 163 2.45 -4.33 13.09
C GLU A 163 2.26 -5.24 14.31
N LYS A 164 2.76 -4.79 15.47
CA LYS A 164 2.57 -5.47 16.76
C LYS A 164 1.34 -4.97 17.50
N ILE A 165 0.92 -3.73 17.22
CA ILE A 165 -0.25 -3.14 17.85
C ILE A 165 -1.51 -3.77 17.26
N ASP A 166 -2.42 -4.16 18.14
CA ASP A 166 -3.75 -4.61 17.75
C ASP A 166 -4.67 -3.39 17.59
N LEU A 167 -5.19 -3.22 16.39
CA LEU A 167 -6.13 -2.16 16.01
C LEU A 167 -7.51 -2.70 15.63
N ASP A 168 -7.81 -3.94 15.93
CA ASP A 168 -9.10 -4.58 15.61
C ASP A 168 -10.30 -3.82 16.21
N MET A 169 -10.12 -3.19 17.37
CA MET A 169 -11.14 -2.33 17.99
C MET A 169 -11.56 -1.13 17.12
N PHE A 170 -10.70 -0.72 16.19
CA PHE A 170 -10.96 0.32 15.19
C PHE A 170 -11.46 -0.26 13.86
N GLY A 171 -11.63 -1.57 13.74
CA GLY A 171 -11.96 -2.24 12.48
C GLY A 171 -10.80 -2.29 11.49
N ILE A 172 -9.56 -2.11 11.96
CA ILE A 172 -8.33 -2.17 11.15
C ILE A 172 -7.71 -3.56 11.33
N LYS A 173 -7.66 -4.34 10.27
CA LYS A 173 -7.19 -5.73 10.30
C LYS A 173 -5.67 -5.82 10.16
N HIS A 174 -5.09 -6.96 10.57
CA HIS A 174 -3.74 -7.33 10.17
C HIS A 174 -3.74 -7.91 8.76
N ASN A 175 -2.96 -7.31 7.86
CA ASN A 175 -2.84 -7.77 6.48
C ASN A 175 -1.71 -8.79 6.34
N LYS A 176 -1.92 -9.84 5.55
CA LYS A 176 -0.85 -10.71 5.10
C LYS A 176 -0.05 -10.04 3.99
N CYS A 177 1.28 -10.18 3.99
CA CYS A 177 2.11 -9.62 2.91
C CYS A 177 1.71 -10.15 1.53
N ILE A 178 1.33 -11.42 1.46
CA ILE A 178 0.68 -12.04 0.32
C ILE A 178 -0.75 -12.33 0.76
N ASP A 179 -1.70 -11.65 0.13
CA ASP A 179 -3.09 -11.57 0.56
C ASP A 179 -3.90 -12.71 -0.09
N ASP A 180 -4.12 -13.78 0.67
CA ASP A 180 -4.89 -14.93 0.23
C ASP A 180 -6.41 -14.62 0.11
N GLU A 181 -6.95 -13.73 0.94
CA GLU A 181 -8.36 -13.29 0.84
C GLU A 181 -8.59 -12.56 -0.50
N LEU A 182 -7.66 -11.69 -0.89
CA LEU A 182 -7.66 -11.05 -2.19
C LEU A 182 -7.57 -12.08 -3.32
N MET A 183 -6.70 -13.09 -3.16
CA MET A 183 -6.55 -14.14 -4.18
C MET A 183 -7.85 -14.94 -4.35
N ILE A 184 -8.50 -15.31 -3.27
CA ILE A 184 -9.78 -16.01 -3.28
C ILE A 184 -10.84 -15.14 -3.97
N LYS A 185 -10.88 -13.85 -3.64
CA LYS A 185 -11.89 -12.92 -4.17
C LYS A 185 -11.76 -12.69 -5.67
N TYR A 186 -10.55 -12.55 -6.20
CA TYR A 186 -10.31 -12.08 -7.57
C TYR A 186 -9.73 -13.10 -8.53
N PHE A 187 -9.35 -14.27 -8.05
CA PHE A 187 -8.71 -15.33 -8.85
C PHE A 187 -9.28 -16.73 -8.56
N SER A 188 -10.50 -16.79 -8.03
CA SER A 188 -11.19 -18.05 -7.69
C SER A 188 -11.35 -19.01 -8.89
N ASP A 189 -11.37 -18.49 -10.11
CA ASP A 189 -11.43 -19.29 -11.33
C ASP A 189 -10.14 -20.10 -11.60
N ASP A 190 -9.03 -19.74 -10.96
CA ASP A 190 -7.78 -20.46 -11.05
C ASP A 190 -7.71 -21.59 -10.01
N MET A 191 -8.29 -22.75 -10.36
CA MET A 191 -8.35 -23.93 -9.51
C MET A 191 -6.97 -24.37 -8.99
N LEU A 192 -5.90 -24.22 -9.79
CA LEU A 192 -4.55 -24.59 -9.37
C LEU A 192 -3.98 -23.62 -8.34
N LEU A 193 -4.35 -22.34 -8.43
CA LEU A 193 -4.02 -21.34 -7.43
C LEU A 193 -4.79 -21.64 -6.13
N MET A 194 -6.10 -21.87 -6.22
CA MET A 194 -6.93 -22.17 -5.06
C MET A 194 -6.42 -23.38 -4.30
N ASN A 195 -6.15 -24.49 -4.99
CA ASN A 195 -5.55 -25.68 -4.37
C ASN A 195 -4.20 -25.40 -3.69
N HIS A 196 -3.39 -24.48 -4.26
CA HIS A 196 -2.08 -24.14 -3.70
C HIS A 196 -2.19 -23.34 -2.39
N ILE A 197 -3.20 -22.50 -2.25
CA ILE A 197 -3.47 -21.71 -1.03
C ILE A 197 -4.37 -22.45 -0.03
N GLY A 198 -4.72 -23.71 -0.29
CA GLY A 198 -5.47 -24.56 0.64
C GLY A 198 -6.98 -24.31 0.69
N VAL A 199 -7.55 -23.75 -0.36
CA VAL A 199 -9.00 -23.60 -0.53
C VAL A 199 -9.54 -24.84 -1.21
N GLU A 200 -10.41 -25.57 -0.54
CA GLU A 200 -11.20 -26.65 -1.19
C GLU A 200 -12.23 -26.02 -2.14
N VAL A 201 -12.18 -26.42 -3.40
CA VAL A 201 -13.05 -25.94 -4.48
C VAL A 201 -14.03 -27.02 -4.88
#